data_6ee07414409438f5bd1c8fe017385376
#
_entry.id   6ee07414409438f5bd1c8fe017385376
#
_cell.length_a   1.000
_cell.length_b   1.000
_cell.length_c   1.000
_cell.angle_alpha   90.00
_cell.angle_beta   90.00
_cell.angle_gamma   90.00
#
_symmetry.space_group_name_H-M   'P 1'
#
loop_
_entity.id
_entity.type
_entity.pdbx_description
1 polymer ?
#
loop_
_entity_poly.entity_id
_entity_poly.type
_entity_poly.pdbx_seq_one_letter_code
_entity_poly.pdbx_strand_id
1 'polypeptide(L)'
;MKLGNWVKQTTTTTGTGNLTLSSVSGYPTANDVFGVEVTFPYTIWDSAGAPIECGTGHLSTSTTLIRDFVRATYSAGTYTSVNSATGQVNLAAGTYTIGCSIDDSSVYVEPARTFSR
;
A
#
# COMPACT_ATOMS: atom_id res chain seq x y z
N MET A 1 12.98 -1.58 -4.93
CA MET A 1 11.57 -1.88 -4.63
C MET A 1 11.17 -3.18 -5.29
N LYS A 2 10.40 -3.98 -4.61
CA LYS A 2 9.97 -5.27 -5.12
C LYS A 2 8.50 -5.21 -5.48
N LEU A 3 8.11 -5.81 -6.60
CA LEU A 3 6.73 -5.89 -7.04
C LEU A 3 6.21 -7.30 -6.81
N GLY A 4 4.93 -7.40 -6.52
CA GLY A 4 4.28 -8.70 -6.32
C GLY A 4 2.79 -8.59 -6.58
N ASN A 5 2.12 -9.73 -6.55
CA ASN A 5 0.71 -9.80 -6.86
C ASN A 5 -0.06 -10.49 -5.77
N TRP A 6 -1.37 -10.23 -5.77
CA TRP A 6 -2.37 -10.94 -4.98
C TRP A 6 -2.32 -10.71 -3.48
N VAL A 7 -1.45 -9.81 -3.00
CA VAL A 7 -1.43 -9.50 -1.58
C VAL A 7 -2.75 -8.86 -1.19
N LYS A 8 -3.35 -9.39 -0.16
CA LYS A 8 -4.55 -8.80 0.42
C LYS A 8 -4.56 -9.07 1.92
N GLN A 9 -4.59 -8.01 2.68
CA GLN A 9 -4.67 -8.08 4.14
C GLN A 9 -5.61 -6.98 4.61
N THR A 10 -5.97 -6.98 5.88
CA THR A 10 -6.82 -5.94 6.45
C THR A 10 -6.12 -5.32 7.64
N THR A 11 -6.58 -4.14 8.00
CA THR A 11 -6.12 -3.46 9.21
C THR A 11 -7.27 -2.71 9.85
N THR A 12 -7.26 -2.64 11.17
CA THR A 12 -8.18 -1.78 11.92
C THR A 12 -7.39 -0.73 12.69
N THR A 13 -6.12 -0.58 12.40
CA THR A 13 -5.28 0.41 13.05
C THR A 13 -5.74 1.82 12.66
N THR A 14 -5.80 2.72 13.63
CA THR A 14 -6.17 4.11 13.40
C THR A 14 -4.94 5.00 13.41
N GLY A 15 -5.09 6.22 12.91
CA GLY A 15 -4.04 7.22 12.97
C GLY A 15 -3.18 7.27 11.72
N THR A 16 -2.06 7.98 11.84
CA THR A 16 -1.12 8.19 10.72
C THR A 16 0.10 7.29 10.82
N GLY A 17 0.18 6.45 11.81
CA GLY A 17 1.37 5.64 12.07
C GLY A 17 1.40 4.32 11.33
N ASN A 18 2.13 3.39 11.90
CA ASN A 18 2.28 2.06 11.32
C ASN A 18 0.98 1.27 11.41
N LEU A 19 0.80 0.37 10.48
CA LEU A 19 -0.43 -0.43 10.41
C LEU A 19 -0.15 -1.87 10.83
N THR A 20 -1.02 -2.42 11.67
CA THR A 20 -0.96 -3.83 12.03
C THR A 20 -1.86 -4.60 11.07
N LEU A 21 -1.30 -5.54 10.34
CA LEU A 21 -1.99 -6.24 9.27
C LEU A 21 -2.52 -7.59 9.74
N SER A 22 -3.70 -7.95 9.25
CA SER A 22 -4.31 -9.26 9.48
C SER A 22 -4.49 -9.96 8.15
N SER A 23 -4.28 -11.27 8.13
CA SER A 23 -4.40 -12.04 6.90
C SER A 23 -5.85 -12.19 6.47
N VAL A 24 -6.05 -12.39 5.17
CA VAL A 24 -7.35 -12.68 4.58
C VAL A 24 -7.27 -14.08 4.00
N SER A 25 -8.22 -14.93 4.34
CA SER A 25 -8.24 -16.30 3.86
C SER A 25 -8.23 -16.35 2.33
N GLY A 26 -7.37 -17.17 1.79
CA GLY A 26 -7.27 -17.34 0.34
C GLY A 26 -6.33 -16.38 -0.37
N TYR A 27 -5.70 -15.46 0.36
CA TYR A 27 -4.77 -14.50 -0.23
C TYR A 27 -3.41 -14.54 0.46
N PRO A 28 -2.32 -14.31 -0.27
CA PRO A 28 -1.01 -14.22 0.36
C PRO A 28 -0.89 -12.92 1.16
N THR A 29 -0.05 -12.94 2.17
CA THR A 29 0.26 -11.74 2.95
C THR A 29 1.44 -11.01 2.31
N ALA A 30 1.64 -9.76 2.70
CA ALA A 30 2.81 -9.02 2.24
C ALA A 30 4.10 -9.73 2.66
N ASN A 31 4.11 -10.35 3.84
CA ASN A 31 5.27 -11.10 4.28
C ASN A 31 5.54 -12.32 3.41
N ASP A 32 4.49 -12.98 2.91
CA ASP A 32 4.67 -14.13 2.02
C ASP A 32 5.34 -13.72 0.71
N VAL A 33 4.98 -12.56 0.20
CA VAL A 33 5.44 -12.13 -1.13
C VAL A 33 6.74 -11.35 -1.06
N PHE A 34 6.88 -10.44 -0.11
CA PHE A 34 8.02 -9.54 -0.05
C PHE A 34 9.02 -9.84 1.05
N GLY A 35 8.54 -10.33 2.18
CA GLY A 35 9.38 -10.50 3.36
C GLY A 35 9.55 -9.19 4.12
N VAL A 36 10.30 -9.26 5.22
CA VAL A 36 10.53 -8.13 6.10
C VAL A 36 11.64 -7.26 5.55
N GLU A 37 11.57 -5.96 5.79
CA GLU A 37 12.60 -4.99 5.42
C GLU A 37 12.84 -4.85 3.91
N VAL A 38 11.84 -5.16 3.11
CA VAL A 38 11.90 -4.98 1.66
C VAL A 38 10.86 -3.94 1.27
N THR A 39 11.25 -2.91 0.53
CA THR A 39 10.33 -1.86 0.08
C THR A 39 9.40 -2.38 -1.01
N PHE A 40 8.13 -2.09 -0.88
CA PHE A 40 7.13 -2.48 -1.88
C PHE A 40 6.02 -1.43 -1.97
N PRO A 41 5.27 -1.38 -3.08
CA PRO A 41 4.15 -0.45 -3.18
C PRO A 41 2.95 -1.01 -2.42
N TYR A 42 2.19 -0.11 -1.78
CA TYR A 42 0.97 -0.51 -1.09
C TYR A 42 -0.18 0.41 -1.48
N THR A 43 -1.40 -0.07 -1.30
CA THR A 43 -2.61 0.73 -1.45
C THR A 43 -3.54 0.40 -0.29
N ILE A 44 -4.17 1.43 0.24
CA ILE A 44 -5.17 1.29 1.30
C ILE A 44 -6.53 1.60 0.71
N TRP A 45 -7.50 0.70 0.93
CA TRP A 45 -8.88 0.84 0.48
C TRP A 45 -9.78 0.83 1.70
N ASP A 46 -10.89 1.58 1.67
CA ASP A 46 -11.85 1.52 2.77
C ASP A 46 -12.75 0.28 2.61
N SER A 47 -13.66 0.09 3.56
CA SER A 47 -14.53 -1.09 3.55
C SER A 47 -15.53 -1.09 2.40
N ALA A 48 -15.77 0.05 1.79
CA ALA A 48 -16.64 0.17 0.63
C ALA A 48 -15.87 -0.03 -0.68
N GLY A 49 -14.56 -0.22 -0.62
CA GLY A 49 -13.74 -0.43 -1.80
C GLY A 49 -13.20 0.84 -2.42
N ALA A 50 -13.37 2.00 -1.78
CA ALA A 50 -12.82 3.24 -2.30
C ALA A 50 -11.35 3.38 -1.89
N PRO A 51 -10.49 3.90 -2.77
CA PRO A 51 -9.10 4.09 -2.43
C PRO A 51 -8.92 5.23 -1.41
N ILE A 52 -7.94 5.08 -0.55
CA ILE A 52 -7.64 6.07 0.48
C ILE A 52 -6.24 6.64 0.28
N GLU A 53 -5.25 5.77 0.12
CA GLU A 53 -3.85 6.16 0.09
C GLU A 53 -3.05 5.13 -0.68
N CYS A 54 -2.04 5.57 -1.41
CA CYS A 54 -1.07 4.64 -1.99
C CYS A 54 0.33 5.22 -1.82
N GLY A 55 1.31 4.33 -1.76
CA GLY A 55 2.69 4.75 -1.60
C GLY A 55 3.62 3.56 -1.58
N THR A 56 4.78 3.75 -0.96
CA THR A 56 5.74 2.67 -0.74
C THR A 56 6.02 2.54 0.75
N GLY A 57 6.28 1.33 1.16
CA GLY A 57 6.55 1.03 2.55
C GLY A 57 7.31 -0.27 2.68
N HIS A 58 7.45 -0.74 3.90
CA HIS A 58 8.11 -2.01 4.19
C HIS A 58 7.51 -2.61 5.46
N LEU A 59 7.73 -3.88 5.65
CA LEU A 59 7.33 -4.56 6.88
C LEU A 59 8.49 -4.49 7.87
N SER A 60 8.24 -4.00 9.08
CA SER A 60 9.24 -4.05 10.14
C SER A 60 9.17 -5.38 10.89
N THR A 61 7.98 -5.99 10.88
CA THR A 61 7.77 -7.36 11.36
C THR A 61 6.84 -8.04 10.35
N SER A 62 6.56 -9.30 10.51
CA SER A 62 5.70 -10.02 9.57
C SER A 62 4.30 -9.42 9.45
N THR A 63 3.87 -8.60 10.41
CA THR A 63 2.52 -8.04 10.43
C THR A 63 2.47 -6.52 10.58
N THR A 64 3.60 -5.84 10.61
CA THR A 64 3.61 -4.38 10.79
C THR A 64 4.10 -3.69 9.52
N LEU A 65 3.21 -2.90 8.90
CA LEU A 65 3.55 -2.12 7.72
C LEU A 65 3.94 -0.70 8.12
N ILE A 66 5.10 -0.27 7.68
CA ILE A 66 5.58 1.09 7.85
C ILE A 66 5.30 1.83 6.55
N ARG A 67 4.56 2.93 6.63
CA ARG A 67 4.25 3.75 5.47
C ARG A 67 5.37 4.76 5.27
N ASP A 68 6.33 4.42 4.40
CA ASP A 68 7.53 5.23 4.24
C ASP A 68 7.34 6.48 3.40
N PHE A 69 6.55 6.35 2.34
CA PHE A 69 6.40 7.45 1.38
C PHE A 69 5.00 7.38 0.77
N VAL A 70 4.27 8.47 0.87
CA VAL A 70 2.91 8.55 0.33
C VAL A 70 2.96 9.18 -1.05
N ARG A 71 2.41 8.48 -2.04
CA ARG A 71 2.36 8.99 -3.41
C ARG A 71 1.12 9.84 -3.62
N ALA A 72 -0.01 9.36 -3.17
CA ALA A 72 -1.28 10.04 -3.39
C ALA A 72 -2.30 9.63 -2.36
N THR A 73 -3.30 10.49 -2.17
CA THR A 73 -4.45 10.20 -1.31
C THR A 73 -5.72 10.53 -2.06
N TYR A 74 -6.82 9.92 -1.63
CA TYR A 74 -8.12 10.16 -2.24
C TYR A 74 -9.16 10.31 -1.14
N SER A 75 -9.91 11.39 -1.17
CA SER A 75 -10.92 11.66 -0.14
C SER A 75 -12.07 12.46 -0.74
N ALA A 76 -13.29 12.00 -0.48
CA ALA A 76 -14.51 12.71 -0.90
C ALA A 76 -14.49 13.12 -2.37
N GLY A 77 -14.01 12.24 -3.22
CA GLY A 77 -13.97 12.49 -4.66
C GLY A 77 -12.77 13.31 -5.13
N THR A 78 -11.84 13.62 -4.22
CA THR A 78 -10.68 14.44 -4.57
C THR A 78 -9.39 13.64 -4.50
N TYR A 79 -8.70 13.56 -5.64
CA TYR A 79 -7.39 12.95 -5.73
C TYR A 79 -6.34 14.02 -5.40
N THR A 80 -5.39 13.69 -4.54
CA THR A 80 -4.30 14.60 -4.20
C THR A 80 -2.97 13.89 -4.38
N SER A 81 -2.10 14.47 -5.18
CA SER A 81 -0.74 13.97 -5.33
C SER A 81 0.08 14.50 -4.17
N VAL A 82 0.63 13.62 -3.37
CA VAL A 82 1.35 14.00 -2.14
C VAL A 82 2.86 13.94 -2.31
N ASN A 83 3.38 12.82 -2.77
CA ASN A 83 4.82 12.61 -2.99
C ASN A 83 5.67 13.08 -1.81
N SER A 84 5.40 12.53 -0.64
CA SER A 84 6.06 12.96 0.60
C SER A 84 6.21 11.79 1.57
N ALA A 85 7.26 11.85 2.37
CA ALA A 85 7.45 10.90 3.47
C ALA A 85 6.48 11.17 4.62
N THR A 86 5.83 12.33 4.63
CA THR A 86 4.80 12.67 5.59
C THR A 86 3.53 13.03 4.82
N GLY A 87 2.44 12.62 5.22
CA GLY A 87 1.20 12.86 4.48
C GLY A 87 0.29 11.65 4.57
N GLN A 88 0.64 10.73 5.45
CA GLN A 88 -0.18 9.57 5.70
C GLN A 88 -1.56 10.00 6.16
N VAL A 89 -2.58 9.36 5.61
CA VAL A 89 -3.95 9.65 6.00
C VAL A 89 -4.17 9.22 7.45
N ASN A 90 -4.84 10.06 8.21
CA ASN A 90 -5.23 9.73 9.57
C ASN A 90 -6.45 8.84 9.51
N LEU A 91 -6.24 7.54 9.62
CA LEU A 91 -7.32 6.56 9.48
C LEU A 91 -8.24 6.59 10.69
N ALA A 92 -9.54 6.74 10.43
CA ALA A 92 -10.56 6.67 11.47
C ALA A 92 -10.85 5.22 11.80
N ALA A 93 -11.64 5.00 12.84
CA ALA A 93 -12.02 3.63 13.22
C ALA A 93 -12.75 2.96 12.06
N GLY A 94 -12.41 1.72 11.79
CA GLY A 94 -13.01 0.94 10.71
C GLY A 94 -12.05 -0.11 10.22
N THR A 95 -12.48 -0.87 9.23
CA THR A 95 -11.65 -1.91 8.62
C THR A 95 -11.22 -1.44 7.24
N TYR A 96 -9.92 -1.52 6.98
CA TYR A 96 -9.34 -1.13 5.70
C TYR A 96 -8.68 -2.33 5.06
N THR A 97 -8.67 -2.36 3.74
CA THR A 97 -7.99 -3.40 2.98
C THR A 97 -6.65 -2.86 2.49
N ILE A 98 -5.61 -3.65 2.68
CA ILE A 98 -4.27 -3.31 2.22
C ILE A 98 -3.93 -4.25 1.07
N GLY A 99 -3.57 -3.67 -0.06
CA GLY A 99 -3.15 -4.43 -1.21
C GLY A 99 -1.82 -3.93 -1.73
N CYS A 100 -1.34 -4.60 -2.76
CA CYS A 100 -0.11 -4.24 -3.41
C CYS A 100 -0.43 -3.92 -4.86
N SER A 101 -1.03 -2.76 -5.07
CA SER A 101 -1.35 -2.31 -6.42
C SER A 101 -0.14 -1.59 -7.01
N ILE A 102 0.03 -1.71 -8.31
CA ILE A 102 1.07 -0.98 -9.00
C ILE A 102 0.64 0.48 -9.07
N ASP A 103 1.49 1.39 -8.61
CA ASP A 103 1.25 2.83 -8.73
C ASP A 103 2.14 3.39 -9.84
N ASP A 104 2.09 4.70 -10.05
CA ASP A 104 2.86 5.34 -11.11
C ASP A 104 4.35 5.04 -11.02
N SER A 105 4.89 5.01 -9.83
CA SER A 105 6.32 4.78 -9.67
C SER A 105 6.69 3.34 -9.99
N SER A 106 5.77 2.42 -9.82
CA SER A 106 5.99 1.03 -10.12
C SER A 106 5.90 0.74 -11.61
N VAL A 107 4.98 1.41 -12.24
CA VAL A 107 4.72 1.18 -13.65
C VAL A 107 5.84 1.60 -14.54
N TYR A 108 6.64 2.55 -14.11
CA TYR A 108 7.66 3.10 -14.91
C TYR A 108 8.56 2.13 -15.48
N VAL A 109 8.77 1.18 -15.17
CA VAL A 109 9.64 0.38 -15.57
C VAL A 109 10.07 0.29 -16.83
N GLU A 110 9.98 0.23 -17.59
CA GLU A 110 10.53 0.05 -18.66
C GLU A 110 10.05 0.27 -19.67
N PRO A 111 10.28 0.96 -20.05
CA PRO A 111 9.76 1.36 -21.07
C PRO A 111 10.35 0.88 -22.08
N ALA A 112 10.73 0.91 -22.10
CA ALA A 112 10.96 0.74 -23.09
C ALA A 112 11.21 -0.38 -23.43
N ARG A 113 11.10 -0.88 -23.14
CA ARG A 113 11.27 -1.80 -23.44
C ARG A 113 10.55 -2.31 -24.16
N THR A 114 10.58 -1.75 -24.37
CA THR A 114 10.13 -1.78 -24.88
C THR A 114 9.58 -2.29 -25.37
N PHE A 115 9.55 -2.36 -25.59
CA PHE A 115 9.06 -2.53 -26.05
C PHE A 115 8.89 -2.93 -26.57
N SER A 116 9.15 -2.94 -26.60
CA SER A 116 9.07 -2.99 -27.02
C SER A 116 8.49 -3.40 -27.29
N ARG A 117 8.30 -3.37 -27.46
CA ARG A 117 7.68 -3.38 -27.59
C ARG A 117 7.37 -3.62 -28.10
#